data_6b97c319602e28a817cace2c063c8f1d
#
_entry.id   6b97c319602e28a817cace2c063c8f1d
#
_cell.length_a   1.000
_cell.length_b   1.000
_cell.length_c   1.000
_cell.angle_alpha   90.00
_cell.angle_beta   90.00
_cell.angle_gamma   90.00
#
_symmetry.space_group_name_H-M   'P 1'
#
loop_
_entity.id
_entity.type
_entity.pdbx_description
1 polymer ?
#
loop_
_entity_poly.entity_id
_entity_poly.type
_entity_poly.pdbx_seq_one_letter_code
_entity_poly.pdbx_strand_id
1 'polypeptide(L)'
;MLTRHQKLRLADALLERYPDEVITGYVVNARIVSACLVGKVYQAWGYAQGERLVSGAITRIIQYERRWLIETTEGDCLAIVSFAPGGRRSLLHLTALFETAALAHSRWCLH
;
A
#
# COMPACT_ATOMS: atom_id res chain seq x y z
N MET A 1 2.82 19.79 -3.51
CA MET A 1 1.41 20.10 -3.76
C MET A 1 0.83 19.12 -4.79
N LEU A 2 -0.40 18.67 -4.60
CA LEU A 2 -1.05 17.75 -5.54
C LEU A 2 -1.47 18.45 -6.81
N THR A 3 -1.28 17.80 -7.96
CA THR A 3 -1.84 18.24 -9.22
C THR A 3 -3.37 18.04 -9.19
N ARG A 4 -4.09 18.67 -10.14
CA ARG A 4 -5.54 18.49 -10.26
C ARG A 4 -5.89 17.02 -10.47
N HIS A 5 -5.13 16.32 -11.30
CA HIS A 5 -5.34 14.90 -11.56
C HIS A 5 -5.13 14.06 -10.30
N GLN A 6 -4.09 14.34 -9.53
CA GLN A 6 -3.84 13.64 -8.27
C GLN A 6 -4.94 13.90 -7.24
N LYS A 7 -5.45 15.14 -7.17
CA LYS A 7 -6.59 15.47 -6.29
C LYS A 7 -7.84 14.67 -6.64
N LEU A 8 -8.14 14.51 -7.92
CA LEU A 8 -9.27 13.72 -8.37
C LEU A 8 -9.10 12.24 -8.02
N ARG A 9 -7.92 11.71 -8.20
CA ARG A 9 -7.63 10.31 -7.85
C ARG A 9 -7.73 10.07 -6.34
N LEU A 10 -7.26 11.01 -5.55
CA LEU A 10 -7.39 10.93 -4.09
C LEU A 10 -8.85 10.98 -3.67
N ALA A 11 -9.65 11.88 -4.26
CA ALA A 11 -11.08 11.96 -3.98
C ALA A 11 -11.80 10.66 -4.32
N ASP A 12 -11.49 10.06 -5.46
CA ASP A 12 -12.06 8.77 -5.85
C ASP A 12 -11.71 7.66 -4.84
N ALA A 13 -10.47 7.64 -4.38
CA ALA A 13 -10.02 6.65 -3.38
C ALA A 13 -10.77 6.82 -2.05
N LEU A 14 -11.01 8.05 -1.62
CA LEU A 14 -11.72 8.34 -0.37
C LEU A 14 -13.18 7.90 -0.41
N LEU A 15 -13.78 7.81 -1.59
CA LEU A 15 -15.17 7.38 -1.78
C LEU A 15 -15.31 5.86 -1.87
N GLU A 16 -14.23 5.13 -2.10
CA GLU A 16 -14.28 3.68 -2.23
C GLU A 16 -14.51 3.01 -0.88
N ARG A 17 -15.19 1.86 -0.90
CA ARG A 17 -15.50 1.08 0.29
C ARG A 17 -14.78 -0.26 0.25
N TYR A 18 -14.24 -0.65 1.39
CA TYR A 18 -13.56 -1.93 1.56
C TYR A 18 -14.17 -2.64 2.77
N PRO A 19 -15.17 -3.53 2.55
CA PRO A 19 -15.98 -4.08 3.65
C PRO A 19 -15.17 -4.80 4.74
N ASP A 20 -14.08 -5.45 4.36
CA ASP A 20 -13.28 -6.26 5.27
C ASP A 20 -12.05 -5.54 5.82
N GLU A 21 -11.86 -4.25 5.46
CA GLU A 21 -10.64 -3.52 5.80
C GLU A 21 -10.96 -2.13 6.35
N VAL A 22 -10.18 -1.70 7.32
CA VAL A 22 -10.24 -0.33 7.84
C VAL A 22 -9.03 0.44 7.34
N ILE A 23 -9.24 1.39 6.44
CA ILE A 23 -8.15 2.17 5.84
C ILE A 23 -7.68 3.22 6.82
N THR A 24 -6.38 3.21 7.14
CA THR A 24 -5.76 4.16 8.07
C THR A 24 -5.02 5.30 7.40
N GLY A 25 -4.87 5.25 6.09
CA GLY A 25 -4.25 6.34 5.32
C GLY A 25 -4.26 6.05 3.83
N TYR A 26 -3.98 7.09 3.05
CA TYR A 26 -3.96 7.03 1.58
C TYR A 26 -2.61 7.53 1.10
N VAL A 27 -1.96 6.79 0.20
CA VAL A 27 -0.59 7.08 -0.23
C VAL A 27 -0.55 7.45 -1.70
N VAL A 28 0.04 8.60 -1.97
CA VAL A 28 0.29 9.12 -3.32
C VAL A 28 1.78 8.98 -3.63
N ASN A 29 2.11 8.73 -4.88
CA ASN A 29 3.48 8.50 -5.35
C ASN A 29 4.16 7.35 -4.59
N ALA A 30 3.44 6.25 -4.46
CA ALA A 30 3.89 5.09 -3.70
C ALA A 30 5.00 4.31 -4.40
N ARG A 31 5.92 3.80 -3.62
CA ARG A 31 6.94 2.83 -4.05
C ARG A 31 7.32 1.95 -2.87
N ILE A 32 7.92 0.81 -3.17
CA ILE A 32 8.40 -0.11 -2.15
C ILE A 32 9.92 -0.03 -2.06
N VAL A 33 10.42 0.18 -0.87
CA VAL A 33 11.87 0.23 -0.59
C VAL A 33 12.13 -0.60 0.66
N SER A 34 12.97 -1.62 0.55
CA SER A 34 13.32 -2.51 1.68
C SER A 34 12.08 -3.07 2.39
N ALA A 35 11.12 -3.54 1.61
CA ALA A 35 9.83 -4.09 2.07
C ALA A 35 8.98 -3.10 2.89
N CYS A 36 9.22 -1.80 2.76
CA CYS A 36 8.42 -0.74 3.36
C CYS A 36 7.76 0.10 2.27
N LEU A 37 6.59 0.66 2.58
CA LEU A 37 5.89 1.56 1.67
C LEU A 37 6.39 2.98 1.89
N VAL A 38 6.78 3.64 0.82
CA VAL A 38 7.26 5.02 0.82
C VAL A 38 6.37 5.85 -0.10
N GLY A 39 6.01 7.04 0.32
CA GLY A 39 5.19 7.96 -0.47
C GLY A 39 4.76 9.16 0.34
N LYS A 40 3.74 9.85 -0.16
CA LYS A 40 3.11 10.97 0.55
C LYS A 40 1.76 10.51 1.07
N VAL A 41 1.51 10.72 2.36
CA VAL A 41 0.31 10.20 3.02
C VAL A 41 -0.73 11.29 3.23
N TYR A 42 -1.99 10.88 3.10
CA TYR A 42 -3.16 11.74 3.28
C TYR A 42 -4.17 11.02 4.17
N GLN A 43 -4.92 11.80 4.96
CA GLN A 43 -5.97 11.30 5.84
C GLN A 43 -5.49 10.20 6.79
N ALA A 44 -4.24 10.30 7.25
CA ALA A 44 -3.66 9.39 8.22
C ALA A 44 -3.48 10.10 9.56
N TRP A 45 -3.92 9.46 10.63
CA TRP A 45 -3.77 10.01 11.96
C TRP A 45 -2.30 10.13 12.33
N GLY A 46 -1.91 11.26 12.89
CA GLY A 46 -0.52 11.52 13.27
C GLY A 46 0.36 12.09 12.17
N TYR A 47 -0.18 12.27 10.97
CA TYR A 47 0.55 12.82 9.82
C TYR A 47 -0.12 14.08 9.28
N ALA A 48 0.69 15.05 8.87
CA ALA A 48 0.20 16.18 8.09
C ALA A 48 -0.17 15.70 6.68
N GLN A 49 -1.12 16.38 6.04
CA GLN A 49 -1.53 16.05 4.68
C GLN A 49 -0.35 16.24 3.71
N GLY A 50 -0.01 15.17 3.01
CA GLY A 50 1.11 15.16 2.07
C GLY A 50 2.48 14.97 2.71
N GLU A 51 2.51 14.63 3.99
CA GLU A 51 3.76 14.32 4.67
C GLU A 51 4.38 13.05 4.10
N ARG A 52 5.71 13.02 4.05
CA ARG A 52 6.42 11.83 3.59
C ARG A 52 6.23 10.70 4.59
N LEU A 53 5.78 9.56 4.08
CA LEU A 53 5.64 8.34 4.86
C LEU A 53 6.74 7.36 4.51
N VAL A 54 7.32 6.76 5.54
CA VAL A 54 8.07 5.50 5.43
C VAL A 54 7.40 4.56 6.40
N SER A 55 6.68 3.57 5.90
CA SER A 55 5.90 2.67 6.75
C SER A 55 6.78 1.67 7.48
N GLY A 56 6.20 0.96 8.44
CA GLY A 56 6.77 -0.28 8.95
C GLY A 56 6.83 -1.35 7.85
N ALA A 57 7.45 -2.48 8.14
CA ALA A 57 7.56 -3.57 7.17
C ALA A 57 6.18 -4.03 6.70
N ILE A 58 6.06 -4.27 5.40
CA ILE A 58 4.82 -4.74 4.81
C ILE A 58 4.60 -6.19 5.17
N THR A 59 3.42 -6.50 5.73
CA THR A 59 3.05 -7.86 6.14
C THR A 59 2.06 -8.50 5.20
N ARG A 60 1.26 -7.71 4.50
CA ARG A 60 0.23 -8.23 3.60
C ARG A 60 -0.05 -7.23 2.49
N ILE A 61 -0.28 -7.74 1.29
CA ILE A 61 -0.66 -6.96 0.12
C ILE A 61 -1.99 -7.49 -0.38
N ILE A 62 -3.01 -6.62 -0.44
CA ILE A 62 -4.37 -6.98 -0.84
C ILE A 62 -4.71 -6.21 -2.11
N GLN A 63 -5.22 -6.90 -3.12
CA GLN A 63 -5.74 -6.25 -4.31
C GLN A 63 -7.26 -6.28 -4.30
N TYR A 64 -7.86 -5.09 -4.22
CA TYR A 64 -9.31 -4.88 -4.34
C TYR A 64 -9.59 -4.24 -5.69
N GLU A 65 -10.05 -5.00 -6.64
CA GLU A 65 -10.36 -4.50 -7.99
C GLU A 65 -9.18 -3.70 -8.57
N ARG A 66 -9.27 -2.37 -8.52
CA ARG A 66 -8.24 -1.47 -9.06
C ARG A 66 -7.33 -0.89 -7.99
N ARG A 67 -7.55 -1.24 -6.74
CA ARG A 67 -6.85 -0.62 -5.61
C ARG A 67 -5.98 -1.63 -4.88
N TRP A 68 -4.80 -1.21 -4.51
CA TRP A 68 -3.91 -1.98 -3.66
C TRP A 68 -3.99 -1.46 -2.24
N LEU A 69 -4.13 -2.38 -1.28
CA LEU A 69 -4.10 -2.10 0.14
C LEU A 69 -2.87 -2.75 0.75
N ILE A 70 -2.18 -2.02 1.61
CA ILE A 70 -0.91 -2.45 2.20
C ILE A 70 -1.07 -2.50 3.72
N GLU A 71 -0.94 -3.68 4.30
CA GLU A 71 -0.89 -3.84 5.75
C GLU A 71 0.55 -3.89 6.21
N THR A 72 0.84 -3.29 7.38
CA THR A 72 2.19 -3.19 7.93
C THR A 72 2.27 -3.76 9.33
N THR A 73 3.49 -3.97 9.81
CA THR A 73 3.74 -4.46 11.17
C THR A 73 3.21 -3.52 12.25
N GLU A 74 2.99 -2.24 11.93
CA GLU A 74 2.46 -1.25 12.87
C GLU A 74 0.93 -1.25 12.93
N GLY A 75 0.28 -2.14 12.21
CA GLY A 75 -1.17 -2.25 12.20
C GLY A 75 -1.86 -1.30 11.22
N ASP A 76 -1.11 -0.60 10.38
CA ASP A 76 -1.69 0.25 9.36
C ASP A 76 -2.23 -0.55 8.19
N CYS A 77 -3.29 -0.04 7.57
CA CYS A 77 -3.80 -0.50 6.29
C CYS A 77 -3.87 0.72 5.36
N LEU A 78 -2.94 0.80 4.42
CA LEU A 78 -2.75 1.97 3.57
C LEU A 78 -3.24 1.68 2.15
N ALA A 79 -4.12 2.54 1.64
CA ALA A 79 -4.62 2.44 0.27
C ALA A 79 -3.68 3.21 -0.67
N ILE A 80 -3.25 2.59 -1.75
CA ILE A 80 -2.40 3.25 -2.73
C ILE A 80 -3.28 4.00 -3.72
N VAL A 81 -3.09 5.31 -3.81
CA VAL A 81 -3.81 6.18 -4.74
C VAL A 81 -3.08 6.27 -6.08
N SER A 82 -1.75 6.40 -6.04
CA SER A 82 -0.92 6.47 -7.25
C SER A 82 0.48 5.96 -6.95
N PHE A 83 1.21 5.61 -8.00
CA PHE A 83 2.59 5.14 -7.90
C PHE A 83 3.57 6.20 -8.40
N ALA A 84 4.74 6.27 -7.74
CA ALA A 84 5.90 6.95 -8.29
C ALA A 84 6.44 6.15 -9.49
N PRO A 85 7.27 6.75 -10.36
CA PRO A 85 7.92 5.98 -11.42
C PRO A 85 8.65 4.74 -10.86
N GLY A 86 8.35 3.56 -11.42
CA GLY A 86 8.88 2.29 -10.93
C GLY A 86 8.21 1.75 -9.69
N GLY A 87 7.30 2.49 -9.06
CA GLY A 87 6.65 2.09 -7.81
C GLY A 87 5.77 0.85 -7.97
N ARG A 88 5.00 0.79 -9.04
CA ARG A 88 4.15 -0.37 -9.32
C ARG A 88 4.98 -1.64 -9.51
N ARG A 89 6.10 -1.51 -10.23
CA ARG A 89 7.02 -2.64 -10.44
C ARG A 89 7.59 -3.15 -9.12
N SER A 90 7.99 -2.25 -8.22
CA SER A 90 8.51 -2.64 -6.92
C SER A 90 7.46 -3.37 -6.08
N LEU A 91 6.20 -2.96 -6.15
CA LEU A 91 5.10 -3.64 -5.46
C LEU A 91 4.86 -5.04 -6.03
N LEU A 92 4.82 -5.17 -7.35
CA LEU A 92 4.61 -6.46 -8.00
C LEU A 92 5.76 -7.43 -7.69
N HIS A 93 6.98 -6.93 -7.59
CA HIS A 93 8.14 -7.72 -7.20
C HIS A 93 7.98 -8.26 -5.77
N LEU A 94 7.59 -7.42 -4.83
CA LEU A 94 7.36 -7.85 -3.44
C LEU A 94 6.20 -8.84 -3.35
N THR A 95 5.13 -8.61 -4.11
CA THR A 95 3.99 -9.55 -4.18
C THR A 95 4.46 -10.94 -4.63
N ALA A 96 5.29 -11.00 -5.66
CA ALA A 96 5.84 -12.26 -6.15
C ALA A 96 6.70 -12.96 -5.09
N LEU A 97 7.49 -12.21 -4.33
CA LEU A 97 8.29 -12.76 -3.22
C LEU A 97 7.39 -13.34 -2.13
N PHE A 98 6.30 -12.67 -1.77
CA PHE A 98 5.35 -13.17 -0.79
C PHE A 98 4.66 -14.45 -1.26
N GLU A 99 4.27 -14.53 -2.52
CA GLU A 99 3.66 -15.73 -3.08
C GLU A 99 4.64 -16.91 -3.07
N THR A 100 5.90 -16.67 -3.42
CA THR A 100 6.94 -17.69 -3.39
C THR A 100 7.18 -18.18 -1.96
N ALA A 101 7.25 -17.30 -0.99
CA ALA A 101 7.42 -17.65 0.42
C ALA A 101 6.24 -18.47 0.94
N ALA A 102 5.01 -18.11 0.56
CA ALA A 102 3.80 -18.86 0.94
C ALA A 102 3.82 -20.28 0.37
N LEU A 103 4.21 -20.45 -0.88
CA LEU A 103 4.33 -21.77 -1.51
C LEU A 103 5.40 -22.63 -0.82
N ALA A 104 6.56 -22.05 -0.52
CA ALA A 104 7.62 -22.75 0.19
C ALA A 104 7.16 -23.20 1.58
N HIS A 105 6.47 -22.32 2.31
CA HIS A 105 5.91 -22.63 3.62
C HIS A 105 4.89 -23.77 3.53
N SER A 106 3.99 -23.73 2.56
CA SER A 106 2.99 -24.80 2.34
C SER A 106 3.63 -26.15 2.09
N ARG A 107 4.70 -26.20 1.31
CA ARG A 107 5.44 -27.45 1.06
C ARG A 107 6.03 -28.03 2.34
N TRP A 108 6.60 -27.19 3.19
CA TRP A 108 7.17 -27.62 4.46
C TRP A 108 6.08 -28.09 5.45
N CYS A 109 4.94 -27.45 5.44
CA CYS A 109 3.81 -27.81 6.32
C CYS A 109 3.15 -29.13 5.94
N LEU A 110 3.31 -29.60 4.70
CA LEU A 110 2.74 -30.86 4.22
C LEU A 110 3.58 -32.09 4.60
N HIS A 111 4.73 -31.89 5.16
CA HIS A 111 5.62 -32.94 5.61
C HIS A 111 5.62 -33.00 7.14
#